data_c08b9b4541389b1a2defbf0cd11b184a
#
_entry.id   c08b9b4541389b1a2defbf0cd11b184a
#
_cell.length_a   1.000
_cell.length_b   1.000
_cell.length_c   1.000
_cell.angle_alpha   90.00
_cell.angle_beta   90.00
_cell.angle_gamma   90.00
#
_symmetry.space_group_name_H-M   'P 1'
#
loop_
_entity.id
_entity.type
_entity.pdbx_description
1 polymer ?
#
loop_
_entity_poly.entity_id
_entity_poly.type
_entity_poly.pdbx_seq_one_letter_code
_entity_poly.pdbx_strand_id
1 'polypeptide(L)'
;MNQQQQQLIQNEFDQLRWYYKNDFEKWAYISFNENQGSLAFFGGTGGNYHLNTTVIVKQIRINGNHLKILKEIFFLSCLKKNRYFVEILDVFLSNDGQKIYIVLKDEGPNLKDYINFYIKNDKLVSFDFFRHIIFQIACGLKILHDKNLIHSDIKHGNIVVSGTGLIKICDLGNTDKISKLKYAGTNGYLSPQVLLGKEMSKEDDMWSLGVVYLELFKKKAGIFSCPLDKKEKIKDCGFKVLKYLLENFYDIKKPNSNWYEENIITNVIINSIKSGEFNMFEYRLKPNLLEVEGLNDDDKEIIKKLLDLNPDKRMNINDLINSSMFQEYNYMFINSDINYREADYERYFGNENTIENNFNQFLNEIKQKINGLTLFNNNN
;
A
#
# COMPACT_ATOMS: atom_id res chain seq x y z
N MET A 1 10.56 -24.21 -0.50
CA MET A 1 11.45 -23.51 -1.45
C MET A 1 12.20 -24.57 -2.24
N ASN A 2 12.21 -24.49 -3.57
CA ASN A 2 12.94 -25.45 -4.40
C ASN A 2 14.45 -25.07 -4.49
N GLN A 3 15.30 -26.00 -4.95
CA GLN A 3 16.75 -25.77 -5.06
C GLN A 3 17.12 -24.55 -5.93
N GLN A 4 16.35 -24.30 -7.02
CA GLN A 4 16.56 -23.15 -7.88
C GLN A 4 16.29 -21.82 -7.16
N GLN A 5 15.26 -21.77 -6.34
CA GLN A 5 14.98 -20.59 -5.52
C GLN A 5 16.06 -20.34 -4.47
N GLN A 6 16.56 -21.41 -3.85
CA GLN A 6 17.69 -21.32 -2.90
C GLN A 6 18.97 -20.81 -3.57
N GLN A 7 19.27 -21.32 -4.76
CA GLN A 7 20.45 -20.88 -5.52
C GLN A 7 20.31 -19.42 -5.97
N LEU A 8 19.11 -19.00 -6.39
CA LEU A 8 18.86 -17.61 -6.77
C LEU A 8 19.08 -16.68 -5.58
N ILE A 9 18.55 -17.02 -4.41
CA ILE A 9 18.73 -16.27 -3.18
C ILE A 9 20.20 -16.20 -2.79
N GLN A 10 20.94 -17.32 -2.87
CA GLN A 10 22.37 -17.35 -2.56
C GLN A 10 23.17 -16.43 -3.49
N ASN A 11 22.90 -16.48 -4.79
CA ASN A 11 23.55 -15.59 -5.75
C ASN A 11 23.29 -14.10 -5.47
N GLU A 12 22.06 -13.76 -5.01
CA GLU A 12 21.72 -12.39 -4.60
C GLU A 12 22.45 -11.99 -3.32
N PHE A 13 22.59 -12.89 -2.34
CA PHE A 13 23.38 -12.63 -1.15
C PHE A 13 24.85 -12.37 -1.48
N ASP A 14 25.43 -13.12 -2.41
CA ASP A 14 26.81 -12.97 -2.82
C ASP A 14 27.04 -11.61 -3.51
N GLN A 15 26.07 -11.14 -4.32
CA GLN A 15 26.11 -9.82 -4.93
C GLN A 15 25.99 -8.70 -3.88
N LEU A 16 25.05 -8.80 -2.95
CA LEU A 16 24.88 -7.82 -1.87
C LEU A 16 26.12 -7.77 -0.97
N ARG A 17 26.70 -8.92 -0.65
CA ARG A 17 27.94 -9.05 0.14
C ARG A 17 29.12 -8.31 -0.50
N TRP A 18 29.19 -8.31 -1.83
CA TRP A 18 30.21 -7.57 -2.56
C TRP A 18 30.07 -6.05 -2.38
N TYR A 19 28.84 -5.52 -2.41
CA TYR A 19 28.59 -4.08 -2.19
C TYR A 19 28.88 -3.61 -0.78
N TYR A 20 28.53 -4.41 0.21
CA TYR A 20 28.61 -4.03 1.63
C TYR A 20 29.81 -4.63 2.38
N LYS A 21 30.77 -5.24 1.68
CA LYS A 21 32.07 -5.71 2.24
C LYS A 21 31.93 -6.36 3.63
N ASN A 22 31.10 -7.37 3.77
CA ASN A 22 30.85 -8.08 5.03
C ASN A 22 30.06 -7.30 6.10
N ASP A 23 29.41 -6.19 5.75
CA ASP A 23 28.74 -5.32 6.69
C ASP A 23 27.44 -5.92 7.27
N PHE A 24 26.93 -7.02 6.71
CA PHE A 24 25.72 -7.67 7.19
C PHE A 24 26.03 -9.11 7.65
N GLU A 25 25.85 -9.35 8.95
CA GLU A 25 26.19 -10.67 9.53
C GLU A 25 25.14 -11.75 9.25
N LYS A 26 23.87 -11.38 9.06
CA LYS A 26 22.76 -12.32 8.82
C LYS A 26 21.76 -11.77 7.85
N TRP A 27 21.45 -12.54 6.83
CA TRP A 27 20.39 -12.27 5.88
C TRP A 27 19.29 -13.34 6.00
N ALA A 28 18.06 -12.94 5.95
CA ALA A 28 16.92 -13.83 5.85
C ALA A 28 16.00 -13.36 4.71
N TYR A 29 15.52 -14.31 3.93
CA TYR A 29 14.53 -14.04 2.91
C TYR A 29 13.18 -13.74 3.56
N ILE A 30 12.52 -12.63 3.15
CA ILE A 30 11.23 -12.23 3.67
C ILE A 30 10.12 -12.56 2.68
N SER A 31 10.23 -12.11 1.44
CA SER A 31 9.18 -12.28 0.44
C SER A 31 9.70 -12.18 -0.99
N PHE A 32 8.98 -12.82 -1.89
CA PHE A 32 9.18 -12.71 -3.33
C PHE A 32 7.85 -12.35 -4.00
N ASN A 33 7.84 -11.28 -4.75
CA ASN A 33 6.70 -10.89 -5.57
C ASN A 33 7.01 -11.18 -7.05
N GLU A 34 6.51 -12.30 -7.55
CA GLU A 34 6.73 -12.74 -8.94
C GLU A 34 6.23 -11.71 -9.97
N ASN A 35 5.10 -11.04 -9.69
CA ASN A 35 4.50 -10.06 -10.60
C ASN A 35 5.31 -8.77 -10.72
N GLN A 36 6.09 -8.44 -9.70
CA GLN A 36 6.93 -7.23 -9.66
C GLN A 36 8.41 -7.55 -9.86
N GLY A 37 8.78 -8.84 -9.85
CA GLY A 37 10.18 -9.26 -9.89
C GLY A 37 11.01 -8.71 -8.72
N SER A 38 10.36 -8.43 -7.57
CA SER A 38 10.98 -7.85 -6.40
C SER A 38 11.21 -8.89 -5.30
N LEU A 39 12.35 -8.81 -4.67
CA LEU A 39 12.75 -9.61 -3.51
C LEU A 39 12.93 -8.66 -2.33
N ALA A 40 12.50 -9.06 -1.14
CA ALA A 40 12.82 -8.36 0.10
C ALA A 40 13.69 -9.25 0.97
N PHE A 41 14.77 -8.70 1.49
CA PHE A 41 15.71 -9.35 2.38
C PHE A 41 15.75 -8.61 3.71
N PHE A 42 15.88 -9.38 4.78
CA PHE A 42 16.20 -8.86 6.09
C PHE A 42 17.72 -8.84 6.25
N GLY A 43 18.28 -7.66 6.52
CA GLY A 43 19.72 -7.49 6.74
C GLY A 43 20.01 -7.29 8.22
N GLY A 44 21.03 -7.97 8.73
CA GLY A 44 21.53 -7.76 10.08
C GLY A 44 22.26 -6.42 10.25
N THR A 45 22.58 -6.10 11.49
CA THR A 45 23.38 -4.93 11.86
C THR A 45 24.80 -5.00 11.34
N GLY A 46 25.32 -3.94 10.77
CA GLY A 46 26.73 -3.85 10.35
C GLY A 46 27.00 -2.74 9.37
N GLY A 47 28.24 -2.33 9.32
CA GLY A 47 28.82 -1.54 8.29
C GLY A 47 28.78 -0.02 8.46
N ASN A 48 29.09 0.65 7.36
CA ASN A 48 29.22 2.12 7.27
C ASN A 48 27.95 2.90 7.61
N TYR A 49 26.81 2.22 7.75
CA TYR A 49 25.66 2.76 8.43
C TYR A 49 25.93 2.62 9.93
N HIS A 50 26.33 3.70 10.58
CA HIS A 50 26.49 3.83 12.04
C HIS A 50 25.19 3.54 12.83
N LEU A 51 24.34 2.70 12.28
CA LEU A 51 23.03 2.34 12.75
C LEU A 51 23.12 0.89 13.23
N ASN A 52 23.13 0.68 14.52
CA ASN A 52 22.75 -0.60 15.15
C ASN A 52 21.29 -0.98 14.82
N THR A 53 20.87 -0.86 13.55
CA THR A 53 19.50 -1.09 13.11
C THR A 53 19.48 -2.14 12.01
N THR A 54 18.53 -3.03 12.11
CA THR A 54 18.17 -3.94 11.04
C THR A 54 17.61 -3.17 9.84
N VAL A 55 17.83 -3.69 8.65
CA VAL A 55 17.38 -3.08 7.40
C VAL A 55 16.62 -4.09 6.54
N ILE A 56 15.68 -3.58 5.76
CA ILE A 56 15.00 -4.30 4.70
C ILE A 56 15.60 -3.86 3.36
N VAL A 57 16.07 -4.80 2.56
CA VAL A 57 16.56 -4.52 1.21
C VAL A 57 15.54 -5.03 0.21
N LYS A 58 14.90 -4.11 -0.51
CA LYS A 58 13.96 -4.41 -1.58
C LYS A 58 14.70 -4.38 -2.91
N GLN A 59 14.81 -5.55 -3.55
CA GLN A 59 15.38 -5.68 -4.89
C GLN A 59 14.29 -5.59 -5.93
N ILE A 60 14.48 -4.78 -6.96
CA ILE A 60 13.53 -4.62 -8.07
C ILE A 60 14.28 -4.77 -9.39
N ARG A 61 13.76 -5.57 -10.31
CA ARG A 61 14.27 -5.64 -11.68
C ARG A 61 13.83 -4.41 -12.46
N ILE A 62 14.76 -3.86 -13.24
CA ILE A 62 14.52 -2.61 -13.99
C ILE A 62 13.59 -2.82 -15.19
N ASN A 63 13.40 -4.04 -15.68
CA ASN A 63 12.64 -4.38 -16.88
C ASN A 63 11.24 -3.74 -16.93
N GLY A 64 11.10 -2.59 -17.58
CA GLY A 64 9.83 -1.90 -17.82
C GLY A 64 9.15 -1.26 -16.61
N ASN A 65 9.77 -1.31 -15.42
CA ASN A 65 9.21 -0.78 -14.18
C ASN A 65 9.75 0.61 -13.79
N HIS A 66 10.34 1.33 -14.74
CA HIS A 66 11.07 2.58 -14.51
C HIS A 66 10.24 3.59 -13.72
N LEU A 67 9.01 3.85 -14.16
CA LEU A 67 8.11 4.81 -13.51
C LEU A 67 7.81 4.44 -12.07
N LYS A 68 7.50 3.17 -11.81
CA LYS A 68 7.15 2.69 -10.47
C LYS A 68 8.34 2.80 -9.50
N ILE A 69 9.54 2.44 -9.98
CA ILE A 69 10.77 2.54 -9.19
C ILE A 69 11.09 3.99 -8.86
N LEU A 70 11.04 4.88 -9.86
CA LEU A 70 11.29 6.31 -9.65
C LEU A 70 10.29 6.91 -8.65
N LYS A 71 9.00 6.60 -8.79
CA LYS A 71 7.97 7.08 -7.86
C LYS A 71 8.23 6.61 -6.44
N GLU A 72 8.53 5.33 -6.25
CA GLU A 72 8.79 4.79 -4.92
C GLU A 72 9.95 5.51 -4.25
N ILE A 73 11.09 5.66 -4.95
CA ILE A 73 12.26 6.33 -4.40
C ILE A 73 11.99 7.82 -4.17
N PHE A 74 11.32 8.49 -5.12
CA PHE A 74 10.97 9.90 -5.00
C PHE A 74 10.11 10.17 -3.77
N PHE A 75 8.99 9.46 -3.62
CA PHE A 75 8.07 9.68 -2.51
C PHE A 75 8.67 9.27 -1.16
N LEU A 76 9.42 8.15 -1.10
CA LEU A 76 10.15 7.77 0.11
C LEU A 76 11.18 8.84 0.50
N SER A 77 11.83 9.47 -0.47
CA SER A 77 12.78 10.57 -0.22
C SER A 77 12.08 11.83 0.28
N CYS A 78 10.91 12.18 -0.30
CA CYS A 78 10.10 13.30 0.16
C CYS A 78 9.58 13.10 1.59
N LEU A 79 9.31 11.85 1.98
CA LEU A 79 8.76 11.44 3.27
C LEU A 79 9.85 10.97 4.27
N LYS A 80 11.14 11.19 3.94
CA LYS A 80 12.24 10.79 4.81
C LYS A 80 12.08 11.39 6.20
N LYS A 81 12.20 10.53 7.23
CA LYS A 81 11.99 10.86 8.66
C LYS A 81 10.53 11.16 9.05
N ASN A 82 9.56 10.98 8.14
CA ASN A 82 8.15 11.06 8.52
C ASN A 82 7.78 9.87 9.39
N ARG A 83 7.05 10.12 10.50
CA ARG A 83 6.74 9.06 11.45
C ARG A 83 5.77 8.00 10.93
N TYR A 84 4.97 8.32 9.90
CA TYR A 84 3.93 7.42 9.35
C TYR A 84 4.38 6.65 8.12
N PHE A 85 5.60 6.84 7.64
CA PHE A 85 6.13 6.16 6.46
C PHE A 85 7.46 5.47 6.77
N VAL A 86 7.74 4.38 6.05
CA VAL A 86 9.04 3.71 6.16
C VAL A 86 10.16 4.64 5.72
N GLU A 87 11.30 4.58 6.40
CA GLU A 87 12.44 5.44 6.11
C GLU A 87 13.34 4.78 5.06
N ILE A 88 13.60 5.50 3.96
CA ILE A 88 14.61 5.13 2.98
C ILE A 88 15.99 5.53 3.51
N LEU A 89 16.90 4.57 3.51
CA LEU A 89 18.29 4.76 3.97
C LEU A 89 19.24 4.94 2.80
N ASP A 90 19.10 4.09 1.77
CA ASP A 90 19.96 4.14 0.58
C ASP A 90 19.31 3.53 -0.66
N VAL A 91 19.94 3.75 -1.81
CA VAL A 91 19.58 3.15 -3.10
C VAL A 91 20.87 2.85 -3.86
N PHE A 92 20.98 1.65 -4.43
CA PHE A 92 22.11 1.26 -5.27
C PHE A 92 21.72 0.29 -6.39
N LEU A 93 22.63 0.11 -7.36
CA LEU A 93 22.44 -0.77 -8.50
C LEU A 93 23.21 -2.06 -8.36
N SER A 94 22.73 -3.15 -8.98
CA SER A 94 23.53 -4.35 -9.21
C SER A 94 24.70 -4.06 -10.16
N ASN A 95 25.74 -4.89 -10.10
CA ASN A 95 26.93 -4.76 -10.94
C ASN A 95 26.61 -4.79 -12.44
N ASP A 96 25.62 -5.60 -12.83
CA ASP A 96 25.14 -5.71 -14.21
C ASP A 96 24.20 -4.56 -14.62
N GLY A 97 23.82 -3.69 -13.67
CA GLY A 97 22.90 -2.56 -13.91
C GLY A 97 21.45 -2.98 -14.17
N GLN A 98 21.07 -4.25 -13.95
CA GLN A 98 19.73 -4.74 -14.26
C GLN A 98 18.76 -4.69 -13.07
N LYS A 99 19.28 -4.46 -11.87
CA LYS A 99 18.50 -4.43 -10.64
C LYS A 99 18.82 -3.17 -9.85
N ILE A 100 17.81 -2.68 -9.15
CA ILE A 100 17.94 -1.63 -8.17
C ILE A 100 17.62 -2.19 -6.79
N TYR A 101 18.37 -1.76 -5.81
CA TYR A 101 18.18 -2.12 -4.41
C TYR A 101 17.81 -0.87 -3.64
N ILE A 102 16.67 -0.93 -2.95
CA ILE A 102 16.19 0.12 -2.06
C ILE A 102 16.40 -0.38 -0.64
N VAL A 103 17.21 0.31 0.13
CA VAL A 103 17.49 -0.02 1.54
C VAL A 103 16.55 0.79 2.41
N LEU A 104 15.72 0.10 3.17
CA LEU A 104 14.74 0.66 4.07
C LEU A 104 15.11 0.31 5.51
N LYS A 105 14.80 1.19 6.44
CA LYS A 105 14.86 0.86 7.84
C LYS A 105 13.84 -0.24 8.17
N ASP A 106 14.27 -1.27 8.90
CA ASP A 106 13.35 -2.28 9.42
C ASP A 106 12.52 -1.68 10.55
N GLU A 107 11.23 -1.58 10.33
CA GLU A 107 10.27 -1.04 11.29
C GLU A 107 9.40 -2.15 11.92
N GLY A 108 9.63 -3.42 11.56
CA GLY A 108 8.92 -4.58 12.07
C GLY A 108 8.11 -5.35 11.01
N PRO A 109 7.29 -6.33 11.41
CA PRO A 109 6.48 -7.12 10.49
C PRO A 109 5.37 -6.30 9.84
N ASN A 110 4.92 -6.70 8.65
CA ASN A 110 3.70 -6.14 8.09
C ASN A 110 2.46 -6.57 8.90
N LEU A 111 1.39 -5.79 8.78
CA LEU A 111 0.17 -5.98 9.57
C LEU A 111 -0.49 -7.34 9.34
N LYS A 112 -0.39 -7.91 8.14
CA LYS A 112 -0.91 -9.25 7.83
C LYS A 112 -0.18 -10.32 8.63
N ASP A 113 1.15 -10.27 8.65
CA ASP A 113 1.98 -11.23 9.37
C ASP A 113 1.85 -11.03 10.88
N TYR A 114 1.73 -9.78 11.33
CA TYR A 114 1.46 -9.42 12.72
C TYR A 114 0.16 -10.05 13.21
N ILE A 115 -0.96 -9.87 12.49
CA ILE A 115 -2.27 -10.46 12.83
C ILE A 115 -2.17 -12.00 12.84
N ASN A 116 -1.57 -12.58 11.80
CA ASN A 116 -1.42 -14.04 11.70
C ASN A 116 -0.61 -14.62 12.87
N PHE A 117 0.43 -13.92 13.31
CA PHE A 117 1.23 -14.33 14.47
C PHE A 117 0.41 -14.33 15.76
N TYR A 118 -0.36 -13.26 16.00
CA TYR A 118 -1.18 -13.16 17.23
C TYR A 118 -2.32 -14.16 17.22
N ILE A 119 -2.99 -14.37 16.09
CA ILE A 119 -4.04 -15.39 15.94
C ILE A 119 -3.48 -16.78 16.19
N LYS A 120 -2.35 -17.14 15.58
CA LYS A 120 -1.74 -18.48 15.73
C LYS A 120 -1.27 -18.78 17.15
N ASN A 121 -0.89 -17.77 17.91
CA ASN A 121 -0.39 -17.92 19.27
C ASN A 121 -1.46 -17.65 20.33
N ASP A 122 -2.72 -17.54 19.93
CA ASP A 122 -3.88 -17.27 20.79
C ASP A 122 -3.67 -16.07 21.73
N LYS A 123 -2.98 -15.05 21.24
CA LYS A 123 -2.70 -13.83 21.98
C LYS A 123 -3.82 -12.84 21.78
N LEU A 124 -4.33 -12.31 22.90
CA LEU A 124 -5.33 -11.26 22.86
C LEU A 124 -4.69 -9.95 22.38
N VAL A 125 -5.24 -9.41 21.29
CA VAL A 125 -4.93 -8.05 20.84
C VAL A 125 -6.11 -7.17 21.20
N SER A 126 -5.84 -6.05 21.87
CA SER A 126 -6.88 -5.10 22.24
C SER A 126 -7.56 -4.52 21.00
N PHE A 127 -8.88 -4.38 21.02
CA PHE A 127 -9.62 -3.71 19.95
C PHE A 127 -9.27 -2.21 19.87
N ASP A 128 -8.89 -1.60 20.99
CA ASP A 128 -8.38 -0.22 20.99
C ASP A 128 -7.06 -0.10 20.23
N PHE A 129 -6.22 -1.14 20.26
CA PHE A 129 -5.02 -1.17 19.44
C PHE A 129 -5.36 -1.22 17.95
N PHE A 130 -6.43 -1.90 17.53
CA PHE A 130 -6.88 -1.87 16.13
C PHE A 130 -7.35 -0.47 15.73
N ARG A 131 -8.14 0.21 16.58
CA ARG A 131 -8.53 1.61 16.36
C ARG A 131 -7.33 2.52 16.24
N HIS A 132 -6.34 2.32 17.10
CA HIS A 132 -5.08 3.04 17.08
C HIS A 132 -4.32 2.84 15.76
N ILE A 133 -4.27 1.63 15.22
CA ILE A 133 -3.70 1.35 13.91
C ILE A 133 -4.43 2.13 12.82
N ILE A 134 -5.77 2.07 12.78
CA ILE A 134 -6.58 2.77 11.78
C ILE A 134 -6.34 4.29 11.85
N PHE A 135 -6.32 4.86 13.06
CA PHE A 135 -6.03 6.28 13.24
C PHE A 135 -4.66 6.67 12.68
N GLN A 136 -3.63 5.89 12.95
CA GLN A 136 -2.28 6.17 12.45
C GLN A 136 -2.20 6.04 10.91
N ILE A 137 -2.89 5.06 10.31
CA ILE A 137 -2.98 4.96 8.83
C ILE A 137 -3.67 6.21 8.28
N ALA A 138 -4.77 6.64 8.91
CA ALA A 138 -5.48 7.85 8.52
C ALA A 138 -4.58 9.10 8.59
N CYS A 139 -3.78 9.24 9.65
CA CYS A 139 -2.81 10.33 9.76
C CYS A 139 -1.78 10.32 8.62
N GLY A 140 -1.26 9.13 8.26
CA GLY A 140 -0.37 8.99 7.11
C GLY A 140 -1.03 9.35 5.78
N LEU A 141 -2.26 8.87 5.54
CA LEU A 141 -3.03 9.22 4.35
C LEU A 141 -3.34 10.71 4.26
N LYS A 142 -3.65 11.35 5.40
CA LYS A 142 -3.91 12.79 5.44
C LYS A 142 -2.71 13.59 4.90
N ILE A 143 -1.49 13.20 5.22
CA ILE A 143 -0.27 13.86 4.73
C ILE A 143 -0.19 13.82 3.20
N LEU A 144 -0.56 12.70 2.57
CA LEU A 144 -0.62 12.58 1.12
C LEU A 144 -1.79 13.37 0.55
N HIS A 145 -3.00 13.20 1.11
CA HIS A 145 -4.23 13.81 0.64
C HIS A 145 -4.18 15.35 0.69
N ASP A 146 -3.52 15.93 1.70
CA ASP A 146 -3.32 17.39 1.81
C ASP A 146 -2.44 17.94 0.68
N LYS A 147 -1.61 17.09 0.04
CA LYS A 147 -0.80 17.42 -1.13
C LYS A 147 -1.42 16.96 -2.46
N ASN A 148 -2.70 16.59 -2.45
CA ASN A 148 -3.40 16.02 -3.61
C ASN A 148 -2.73 14.77 -4.19
N LEU A 149 -2.09 13.99 -3.32
CA LEU A 149 -1.51 12.69 -3.63
C LEU A 149 -2.40 11.58 -3.09
N ILE A 150 -2.39 10.43 -3.75
CA ILE A 150 -3.06 9.20 -3.35
C ILE A 150 -2.06 8.08 -3.24
N HIS A 151 -2.25 7.18 -2.27
CA HIS A 151 -1.38 6.01 -2.09
C HIS A 151 -1.68 4.90 -3.09
N SER A 152 -2.97 4.64 -3.35
CA SER A 152 -3.51 3.71 -4.35
C SER A 152 -3.33 2.21 -4.06
N ASP A 153 -2.63 1.81 -3.00
CA ASP A 153 -2.47 0.39 -2.64
C ASP A 153 -2.44 0.18 -1.11
N ILE A 154 -3.37 0.80 -0.39
CA ILE A 154 -3.54 0.56 1.05
C ILE A 154 -4.07 -0.86 1.27
N LYS A 155 -3.31 -1.64 2.04
CA LYS A 155 -3.63 -3.02 2.43
C LYS A 155 -2.75 -3.47 3.60
N HIS A 156 -3.11 -4.56 4.26
CA HIS A 156 -2.35 -5.10 5.39
C HIS A 156 -0.87 -5.37 5.09
N GLY A 157 -0.54 -5.80 3.85
CA GLY A 157 0.83 -6.06 3.45
C GLY A 157 1.71 -4.81 3.32
N ASN A 158 1.09 -3.63 3.17
CA ASN A 158 1.76 -2.35 2.99
C ASN A 158 1.74 -1.48 4.27
N ILE A 159 1.34 -2.06 5.39
CA ILE A 159 1.37 -1.44 6.72
C ILE A 159 2.33 -2.24 7.60
N VAL A 160 3.33 -1.60 8.14
CA VAL A 160 4.33 -2.21 9.04
C VAL A 160 4.03 -1.80 10.47
N VAL A 161 4.16 -2.72 11.41
CA VAL A 161 3.87 -2.51 12.84
C VAL A 161 5.15 -2.65 13.64
N SER A 162 5.58 -1.58 14.30
CA SER A 162 6.75 -1.62 15.16
C SER A 162 6.48 -2.30 16.49
N GLY A 163 7.53 -2.72 17.18
CA GLY A 163 7.43 -3.29 18.52
C GLY A 163 6.83 -2.35 19.57
N THR A 164 6.74 -1.05 19.30
CA THR A 164 6.10 -0.03 20.15
C THR A 164 4.65 0.25 19.79
N GLY A 165 4.09 -0.46 18.79
CA GLY A 165 2.72 -0.23 18.32
C GLY A 165 2.56 0.94 17.35
N LEU A 166 3.66 1.59 16.94
CA LEU A 166 3.64 2.57 15.88
C LEU A 166 3.52 1.85 14.53
N ILE A 167 2.75 2.43 13.60
CA ILE A 167 2.66 1.93 12.24
C ILE A 167 3.44 2.81 11.27
N LYS A 168 3.85 2.20 10.16
CA LYS A 168 4.38 2.90 9.00
C LYS A 168 3.83 2.34 7.71
N ILE A 169 3.47 3.23 6.81
CA ILE A 169 3.00 2.91 5.47
C ILE A 169 4.21 2.70 4.57
N CYS A 170 4.19 1.68 3.73
CA CYS A 170 5.25 1.34 2.79
C CYS A 170 4.69 1.11 1.37
N ASP A 171 5.59 0.87 0.40
CA ASP A 171 5.29 0.61 -1.01
C ASP A 171 4.59 1.79 -1.72
N LEU A 172 5.32 2.90 -1.83
CA LEU A 172 4.85 4.13 -2.49
C LEU A 172 4.98 4.10 -4.03
N GLY A 173 5.27 2.95 -4.61
CA GLY A 173 5.46 2.82 -6.06
C GLY A 173 4.21 3.08 -6.90
N ASN A 174 3.03 3.00 -6.30
CA ASN A 174 1.75 3.36 -6.93
C ASN A 174 1.26 4.77 -6.56
N THR A 175 1.95 5.45 -5.65
CA THR A 175 1.58 6.81 -5.23
C THR A 175 1.64 7.78 -6.41
N ASP A 176 0.61 8.61 -6.56
CA ASP A 176 0.52 9.58 -7.64
C ASP A 176 -0.41 10.75 -7.30
N LYS A 177 -0.44 11.75 -8.19
CA LYS A 177 -1.47 12.79 -8.17
C LYS A 177 -2.83 12.23 -8.54
N ILE A 178 -3.87 12.85 -7.99
CA ILE A 178 -5.25 12.62 -8.40
C ILE A 178 -5.36 12.83 -9.91
N SER A 179 -6.16 12.00 -10.59
CA SER A 179 -6.41 12.03 -12.04
C SER A 179 -5.29 11.56 -12.97
N LYS A 180 -4.13 11.19 -12.47
CA LYS A 180 -3.08 10.59 -13.33
C LYS A 180 -3.09 9.05 -13.35
N LEU A 181 -3.72 8.42 -12.36
CA LEU A 181 -3.71 6.97 -12.19
C LEU A 181 -5.06 6.37 -12.58
N LYS A 182 -5.09 5.55 -13.62
CA LYS A 182 -6.31 4.91 -14.10
C LYS A 182 -6.59 3.55 -13.45
N TYR A 183 -5.56 2.84 -13.01
CA TYR A 183 -5.71 1.51 -12.42
C TYR A 183 -4.47 1.10 -11.63
N ALA A 184 -4.56 1.08 -10.31
CA ALA A 184 -3.53 0.56 -9.42
C ALA A 184 -4.19 -0.10 -8.21
N GLY A 185 -3.47 -0.95 -7.50
CA GLY A 185 -3.91 -1.58 -6.27
C GLY A 185 -4.06 -3.09 -6.33
N THR A 186 -4.64 -3.65 -5.28
CA THR A 186 -4.70 -5.09 -5.02
C THR A 186 -6.15 -5.58 -4.96
N ASN A 187 -6.41 -6.77 -5.53
CA ASN A 187 -7.73 -7.44 -5.44
C ASN A 187 -8.23 -7.48 -4.00
N GLY A 188 -9.49 -7.12 -3.81
CA GLY A 188 -10.14 -7.03 -2.52
C GLY A 188 -10.02 -5.66 -1.81
N TYR A 189 -9.15 -4.76 -2.30
CA TYR A 189 -8.99 -3.42 -1.74
C TYR A 189 -9.40 -2.31 -2.71
N LEU A 190 -9.67 -2.64 -3.97
CA LEU A 190 -10.09 -1.69 -4.99
C LEU A 190 -11.54 -1.25 -4.79
N SER A 191 -11.78 0.05 -4.93
CA SER A 191 -13.13 0.61 -4.88
C SER A 191 -13.98 0.21 -6.09
N PRO A 192 -15.31 0.27 -6.00
CA PRO A 192 -16.21 0.04 -7.14
C PRO A 192 -15.91 0.91 -8.36
N GLN A 193 -15.47 2.15 -8.14
CA GLN A 193 -15.14 3.12 -9.19
C GLN A 193 -13.91 2.68 -9.98
N VAL A 194 -12.86 2.28 -9.29
CA VAL A 194 -11.61 1.79 -9.89
C VAL A 194 -11.83 0.49 -10.65
N LEU A 195 -12.67 -0.42 -10.11
CA LEU A 195 -13.04 -1.67 -10.78
C LEU A 195 -13.76 -1.42 -12.12
N LEU A 196 -14.44 -0.27 -12.28
CA LEU A 196 -15.07 0.15 -13.52
C LEU A 196 -14.17 1.05 -14.40
N GLY A 197 -12.89 1.18 -14.06
CA GLY A 197 -11.90 1.92 -14.86
C GLY A 197 -11.97 3.44 -14.70
N LYS A 198 -12.63 3.96 -13.65
CA LYS A 198 -12.56 5.38 -13.32
C LYS A 198 -11.16 5.75 -12.83
N GLU A 199 -10.81 7.00 -13.02
CA GLU A 199 -9.58 7.58 -12.45
C GLU A 199 -9.63 7.51 -10.92
N MET A 200 -8.47 7.25 -10.32
CA MET A 200 -8.38 7.11 -8.86
C MET A 200 -8.41 8.47 -8.17
N SER A 201 -8.98 8.47 -6.98
CA SER A 201 -9.21 9.64 -6.15
C SER A 201 -8.87 9.36 -4.67
N LYS A 202 -8.94 10.36 -3.80
CA LYS A 202 -8.74 10.20 -2.35
C LYS A 202 -9.74 9.22 -1.73
N GLU A 203 -10.95 9.20 -2.26
CA GLU A 203 -12.04 8.34 -1.82
C GLU A 203 -11.71 6.86 -2.03
N ASP A 204 -10.79 6.51 -2.95
CA ASP A 204 -10.37 5.13 -3.18
C ASP A 204 -9.40 4.63 -2.10
N ASP A 205 -8.51 5.51 -1.60
CA ASP A 205 -7.72 5.20 -0.40
C ASP A 205 -8.63 5.04 0.84
N MET A 206 -9.70 5.84 0.96
CA MET A 206 -10.68 5.72 2.05
C MET A 206 -11.46 4.41 1.99
N TRP A 207 -11.84 3.95 0.80
CA TRP A 207 -12.41 2.62 0.59
C TRP A 207 -11.45 1.54 1.07
N SER A 208 -10.20 1.58 0.61
CA SER A 208 -9.16 0.60 0.98
C SER A 208 -8.92 0.58 2.50
N LEU A 209 -8.93 1.75 3.15
CA LEU A 209 -8.86 1.88 4.61
C LEU A 209 -10.07 1.23 5.31
N GLY A 210 -11.28 1.39 4.75
CA GLY A 210 -12.50 0.73 5.25
C GLY A 210 -12.40 -0.79 5.19
N VAL A 211 -11.82 -1.34 4.11
CA VAL A 211 -11.55 -2.78 4.01
C VAL A 211 -10.54 -3.22 5.07
N VAL A 212 -9.43 -2.51 5.22
CA VAL A 212 -8.42 -2.80 6.26
C VAL A 212 -9.05 -2.75 7.66
N TYR A 213 -9.91 -1.77 7.94
CA TYR A 213 -10.60 -1.64 9.22
C TYR A 213 -11.44 -2.89 9.54
N LEU A 214 -12.32 -3.26 8.63
CA LEU A 214 -13.19 -4.43 8.81
C LEU A 214 -12.37 -5.72 8.95
N GLU A 215 -11.35 -5.89 8.13
CA GLU A 215 -10.49 -7.08 8.14
C GLU A 215 -9.67 -7.22 9.43
N LEU A 216 -9.24 -6.10 10.04
CA LEU A 216 -8.57 -6.09 11.33
C LEU A 216 -9.45 -6.70 12.42
N PHE A 217 -10.70 -6.23 12.55
CA PHE A 217 -11.63 -6.74 13.56
C PHE A 217 -12.04 -8.19 13.26
N LYS A 218 -12.19 -8.56 11.99
CA LYS A 218 -12.43 -9.96 11.61
C LYS A 218 -11.19 -10.85 11.75
N LYS A 219 -10.03 -10.28 12.07
CA LYS A 219 -8.74 -10.99 12.17
C LYS A 219 -8.44 -11.83 10.92
N LYS A 220 -8.87 -11.34 9.75
CA LYS A 220 -8.76 -12.06 8.47
C LYS A 220 -8.57 -11.10 7.31
N ALA A 221 -7.43 -11.19 6.62
CA ALA A 221 -7.16 -10.43 5.41
C ALA A 221 -7.78 -11.09 4.16
N GLY A 222 -8.12 -10.27 3.16
CA GLY A 222 -8.61 -10.73 1.86
C GLY A 222 -10.09 -11.12 1.85
N ILE A 223 -10.90 -10.57 2.75
CA ILE A 223 -12.35 -10.86 2.84
C ILE A 223 -13.05 -10.48 1.54
N PHE A 224 -12.73 -9.32 0.97
CA PHE A 224 -13.34 -8.82 -0.26
C PHE A 224 -12.67 -9.34 -1.55
N SER A 225 -11.66 -10.21 -1.43
CA SER A 225 -10.94 -10.73 -2.59
C SER A 225 -11.82 -11.67 -3.42
N CYS A 226 -12.09 -11.29 -4.66
CA CYS A 226 -12.77 -12.16 -5.63
C CYS A 226 -11.83 -13.31 -6.05
N PRO A 227 -12.29 -14.56 -6.04
CA PRO A 227 -11.51 -15.66 -6.58
C PRO A 227 -11.33 -15.49 -8.10
N LEU A 228 -10.10 -15.26 -8.52
CA LEU A 228 -9.71 -15.14 -9.91
C LEU A 228 -8.80 -16.30 -10.30
N ASP A 229 -8.89 -16.75 -11.55
CA ASP A 229 -7.96 -17.73 -12.09
C ASP A 229 -6.54 -17.11 -12.19
N LYS A 230 -5.50 -17.95 -12.09
CA LYS A 230 -4.10 -17.50 -12.13
C LYS A 230 -3.73 -16.65 -13.36
N LYS A 231 -4.46 -16.79 -14.46
CA LYS A 231 -4.24 -16.07 -15.71
C LYS A 231 -5.05 -14.77 -15.82
N GLU A 232 -6.05 -14.58 -14.97
CA GLU A 232 -6.91 -13.40 -14.98
C GLU A 232 -6.20 -12.21 -14.30
N LYS A 233 -6.16 -11.09 -15.01
CA LYS A 233 -5.69 -9.83 -14.43
C LYS A 233 -6.89 -9.01 -13.96
N ILE A 234 -6.83 -8.45 -12.77
CA ILE A 234 -7.94 -7.67 -12.19
C ILE A 234 -8.40 -6.55 -13.12
N LYS A 235 -7.49 -5.86 -13.79
CA LYS A 235 -7.80 -4.79 -14.75
C LYS A 235 -8.70 -5.25 -15.91
N ASP A 236 -8.63 -6.52 -16.28
CA ASP A 236 -9.40 -7.10 -17.36
C ASP A 236 -10.72 -7.73 -16.84
N CYS A 237 -10.83 -7.93 -15.53
CA CYS A 237 -11.92 -8.59 -14.81
C CYS A 237 -12.69 -7.67 -13.85
N GLY A 238 -12.51 -6.35 -13.92
CA GLY A 238 -13.07 -5.40 -12.98
C GLY A 238 -14.58 -5.56 -12.78
N PHE A 239 -15.33 -5.79 -13.86
CA PHE A 239 -16.76 -6.07 -13.81
C PHE A 239 -17.09 -7.36 -13.02
N LYS A 240 -16.34 -8.45 -13.24
CA LYS A 240 -16.51 -9.73 -12.51
C LYS A 240 -16.24 -9.52 -11.01
N VAL A 241 -15.19 -8.79 -10.68
CA VAL A 241 -14.81 -8.48 -9.29
C VAL A 241 -15.88 -7.61 -8.64
N LEU A 242 -16.38 -6.59 -9.33
CA LEU A 242 -17.44 -5.72 -8.80
C LEU A 242 -18.75 -6.50 -8.60
N LYS A 243 -19.15 -7.33 -9.57
CA LYS A 243 -20.32 -8.18 -9.40
C LYS A 243 -20.20 -9.07 -8.17
N TYR A 244 -19.06 -9.74 -8.01
CA TYR A 244 -18.77 -10.55 -6.82
C TYR A 244 -18.87 -9.72 -5.52
N LEU A 245 -18.34 -8.50 -5.50
CA LEU A 245 -18.39 -7.59 -4.37
C LEU A 245 -19.84 -7.23 -4.01
N LEU A 246 -20.64 -6.84 -4.99
CA LEU A 246 -22.03 -6.44 -4.77
C LEU A 246 -22.88 -7.60 -4.26
N GLU A 247 -22.78 -8.78 -4.86
CA GLU A 247 -23.58 -9.97 -4.51
C GLU A 247 -23.22 -10.52 -3.12
N ASN A 248 -21.96 -10.48 -2.73
CA ASN A 248 -21.51 -11.10 -1.49
C ASN A 248 -21.56 -10.16 -0.28
N PHE A 249 -21.41 -8.85 -0.48
CA PHE A 249 -21.19 -7.92 0.63
C PHE A 249 -22.24 -6.84 0.79
N TYR A 250 -23.18 -6.69 -0.15
CA TYR A 250 -24.23 -5.68 -0.07
C TYR A 250 -25.63 -6.30 -0.16
N ASP A 251 -26.53 -5.76 0.69
CA ASP A 251 -28.00 -5.91 0.52
C ASP A 251 -28.46 -4.76 -0.36
N ILE A 252 -29.14 -5.10 -1.44
CA ILE A 252 -29.63 -4.13 -2.41
C ILE A 252 -31.12 -4.26 -2.48
N LYS A 253 -31.84 -3.19 -2.13
CA LYS A 253 -33.28 -3.11 -2.21
C LYS A 253 -33.73 -2.58 -3.57
N LYS A 254 -34.69 -3.27 -4.16
CA LYS A 254 -35.30 -2.91 -5.44
C LYS A 254 -36.31 -1.76 -5.24
N PRO A 255 -36.30 -0.73 -6.09
CA PRO A 255 -37.31 0.33 -6.01
C PRO A 255 -38.73 -0.12 -6.29
N ASN A 256 -38.92 -1.18 -7.11
CA ASN A 256 -40.22 -1.70 -7.52
C ASN A 256 -40.20 -3.22 -7.75
N SER A 257 -41.36 -3.88 -7.57
CA SER A 257 -41.57 -5.32 -7.66
C SER A 257 -41.34 -5.98 -9.03
N ASN A 258 -41.13 -5.21 -10.08
CA ASN A 258 -41.00 -5.71 -11.46
C ASN A 258 -39.56 -6.02 -11.91
N TRP A 259 -38.59 -5.90 -11.04
CA TRP A 259 -37.18 -6.16 -11.35
C TRP A 259 -36.80 -7.61 -10.96
N TYR A 260 -37.32 -8.59 -11.70
CA TYR A 260 -37.19 -10.00 -11.35
C TYR A 260 -35.86 -10.66 -11.74
N GLU A 261 -35.03 -10.01 -12.55
CA GLU A 261 -33.77 -10.60 -13.00
C GLU A 261 -32.58 -10.06 -12.23
N GLU A 262 -31.83 -10.93 -11.55
CA GLU A 262 -30.57 -10.57 -10.82
C GLU A 262 -29.57 -9.77 -11.68
N ASN A 263 -29.50 -10.08 -12.97
CA ASN A 263 -28.63 -9.38 -13.94
C ASN A 263 -29.00 -7.92 -14.15
N ILE A 264 -30.29 -7.57 -14.05
CA ILE A 264 -30.77 -6.19 -14.22
C ILE A 264 -30.31 -5.33 -13.07
N ILE A 265 -30.37 -5.82 -11.84
CA ILE A 265 -29.97 -5.07 -10.63
C ILE A 265 -28.47 -4.74 -10.68
N THR A 266 -27.65 -5.74 -10.98
CA THR A 266 -26.21 -5.55 -11.10
C THR A 266 -25.88 -4.51 -12.17
N ASN A 267 -26.55 -4.55 -13.31
CA ASN A 267 -26.36 -3.59 -14.41
C ASN A 267 -26.80 -2.17 -14.01
N VAL A 268 -27.93 -2.01 -13.28
CA VAL A 268 -28.38 -0.70 -12.81
C VAL A 268 -27.37 -0.10 -11.84
N ILE A 269 -26.88 -0.89 -10.89
CA ILE A 269 -25.85 -0.40 -9.93
C ILE A 269 -24.57 -0.01 -10.65
N ILE A 270 -24.12 -0.84 -11.59
CA ILE A 270 -22.95 -0.56 -12.39
C ILE A 270 -23.12 0.74 -13.20
N ASN A 271 -24.28 0.92 -13.80
CA ASN A 271 -24.58 2.15 -14.53
C ASN A 271 -24.63 3.37 -13.59
N SER A 272 -25.23 3.21 -12.41
CA SER A 272 -25.24 4.27 -11.40
C SER A 272 -23.83 4.63 -10.90
N ILE A 273 -22.96 3.64 -10.68
CA ILE A 273 -21.55 3.89 -10.36
C ILE A 273 -20.86 4.61 -11.52
N LYS A 274 -21.19 4.25 -12.78
CA LYS A 274 -20.60 4.91 -13.97
C LYS A 274 -21.09 6.35 -14.15
N SER A 275 -22.40 6.60 -13.96
CA SER A 275 -22.98 7.94 -14.12
C SER A 275 -22.77 8.84 -12.92
N GLY A 276 -22.55 8.27 -11.72
CA GLY A 276 -22.54 9.00 -10.46
C GLY A 276 -23.94 9.19 -9.86
N GLU A 277 -25.00 8.61 -10.46
CA GLU A 277 -26.37 8.74 -10.03
C GLU A 277 -26.79 7.57 -9.14
N PHE A 278 -26.75 7.73 -7.83
CA PHE A 278 -27.05 6.69 -6.84
C PHE A 278 -28.49 6.74 -6.29
N ASN A 279 -29.37 7.59 -6.83
CA ASN A 279 -30.71 7.81 -6.30
C ASN A 279 -31.72 6.73 -6.70
N MET A 280 -31.34 5.79 -7.57
CA MET A 280 -32.26 4.82 -8.18
C MET A 280 -32.46 3.53 -7.37
N PHE A 281 -31.70 3.35 -6.27
CA PHE A 281 -31.79 2.13 -5.46
C PHE A 281 -31.26 2.38 -4.06
N GLU A 282 -31.76 1.59 -3.09
CA GLU A 282 -31.20 1.55 -1.74
C GLU A 282 -30.20 0.41 -1.64
N TYR A 283 -29.06 0.67 -1.01
CA TYR A 283 -28.04 -0.31 -0.72
C TYR A 283 -27.49 -0.12 0.68
N ARG A 284 -27.02 -1.21 1.27
CA ARG A 284 -26.30 -1.20 2.53
C ARG A 284 -25.31 -2.35 2.60
N LEU A 285 -24.23 -2.17 3.34
CA LEU A 285 -23.34 -3.26 3.71
C LEU A 285 -24.13 -4.33 4.49
N LYS A 286 -23.94 -5.62 4.17
CA LYS A 286 -24.66 -6.72 4.84
C LYS A 286 -24.39 -6.69 6.35
N PRO A 287 -25.41 -6.76 7.21
CA PRO A 287 -25.27 -6.63 8.67
C PRO A 287 -24.32 -7.66 9.27
N ASN A 288 -24.33 -8.92 8.79
CA ASN A 288 -23.46 -9.98 9.27
C ASN A 288 -21.95 -9.69 9.11
N LEU A 289 -21.58 -8.75 8.26
CA LEU A 289 -20.20 -8.31 8.15
C LEU A 289 -19.78 -7.47 9.37
N LEU A 290 -20.72 -6.79 9.99
CA LEU A 290 -20.53 -5.92 11.15
C LEU A 290 -20.86 -6.61 12.48
N GLU A 291 -21.32 -7.84 12.45
CA GLU A 291 -21.49 -8.70 13.64
C GLU A 291 -20.15 -9.33 14.00
N VAL A 292 -19.26 -8.53 14.57
CA VAL A 292 -17.90 -8.93 14.93
C VAL A 292 -17.62 -8.49 16.34
N GLU A 293 -16.99 -9.37 17.11
CA GLU A 293 -16.54 -9.06 18.46
C GLU A 293 -15.66 -7.80 18.48
N GLY A 294 -15.92 -6.91 19.42
CA GLY A 294 -15.17 -5.67 19.63
C GLY A 294 -15.55 -4.49 18.76
N LEU A 295 -16.38 -4.68 17.70
CA LEU A 295 -16.96 -3.55 16.96
C LEU A 295 -18.08 -2.91 17.79
N ASN A 296 -17.89 -1.67 18.20
CA ASN A 296 -18.96 -0.84 18.76
C ASN A 296 -19.77 -0.15 17.65
N ASP A 297 -20.79 0.64 18.02
CA ASP A 297 -21.66 1.27 17.04
C ASP A 297 -20.95 2.38 16.23
N ASP A 298 -20.00 3.07 16.84
CA ASP A 298 -19.18 4.08 16.14
C ASP A 298 -18.26 3.42 15.10
N ASP A 299 -17.60 2.28 15.44
CA ASP A 299 -16.83 1.50 14.48
C ASP A 299 -17.68 1.09 13.26
N LYS A 300 -18.90 0.56 13.54
CA LYS A 300 -19.82 0.12 12.49
C LYS A 300 -20.25 1.26 11.58
N GLU A 301 -20.50 2.42 12.15
CA GLU A 301 -20.91 3.60 11.40
C GLU A 301 -19.76 4.14 10.52
N ILE A 302 -18.53 4.18 11.06
CA ILE A 302 -17.34 4.58 10.30
C ILE A 302 -17.09 3.59 9.16
N ILE A 303 -17.12 2.28 9.42
CA ILE A 303 -16.92 1.25 8.39
C ILE A 303 -17.96 1.37 7.28
N LYS A 304 -19.26 1.58 7.61
CA LYS A 304 -20.32 1.80 6.61
C LYS A 304 -20.03 3.01 5.74
N LYS A 305 -19.60 4.13 6.35
CA LYS A 305 -19.26 5.36 5.61
C LYS A 305 -18.01 5.22 4.76
N LEU A 306 -17.00 4.48 5.21
CA LEU A 306 -15.79 4.21 4.43
C LEU A 306 -16.07 3.27 3.24
N LEU A 307 -16.98 2.31 3.42
CA LEU A 307 -17.39 1.34 2.39
C LEU A 307 -18.68 1.76 1.67
N ASP A 308 -18.98 3.04 1.59
CA ASP A 308 -20.09 3.54 0.79
C ASP A 308 -19.80 3.38 -0.71
N LEU A 309 -20.76 2.82 -1.46
CA LEU A 309 -20.62 2.64 -2.92
C LEU A 309 -20.54 3.99 -3.64
N ASN A 310 -21.21 5.02 -3.09
CA ASN A 310 -21.12 6.37 -3.59
C ASN A 310 -19.90 7.10 -3.03
N PRO A 311 -18.90 7.46 -3.86
CA PRO A 311 -17.70 8.15 -3.40
C PRO A 311 -18.00 9.50 -2.74
N ASP A 312 -19.06 10.22 -3.17
CA ASP A 312 -19.45 11.53 -2.61
C ASP A 312 -20.01 11.43 -1.19
N LYS A 313 -20.51 10.23 -0.80
CA LYS A 313 -20.99 9.93 0.58
C LYS A 313 -19.92 9.25 1.42
N ARG A 314 -18.85 8.81 0.78
CA ARG A 314 -17.76 8.12 1.47
C ARG A 314 -17.06 9.09 2.42
N MET A 315 -16.83 8.64 3.65
CA MET A 315 -16.15 9.44 4.66
C MET A 315 -14.79 9.91 4.18
N ASN A 316 -14.54 11.21 4.20
CA ASN A 316 -13.23 11.76 3.88
C ASN A 316 -12.26 11.68 5.07
N ILE A 317 -10.99 11.93 4.82
CA ILE A 317 -9.93 11.76 5.81
C ILE A 317 -10.06 12.73 6.99
N ASN A 318 -10.55 13.97 6.77
CA ASN A 318 -10.71 14.95 7.84
C ASN A 318 -11.89 14.57 8.75
N ASP A 319 -13.00 14.11 8.19
CA ASP A 319 -14.16 13.65 8.97
C ASP A 319 -13.79 12.41 9.80
N LEU A 320 -12.97 11.52 9.25
CA LEU A 320 -12.51 10.34 9.98
C LEU A 320 -11.64 10.72 11.19
N ILE A 321 -10.60 11.51 10.99
CA ILE A 321 -9.67 11.91 12.05
C ILE A 321 -10.37 12.73 13.13
N ASN A 322 -11.33 13.59 12.76
CA ASN A 322 -12.07 14.42 13.69
C ASN A 322 -13.34 13.75 14.27
N SER A 323 -13.58 12.47 13.93
CA SER A 323 -14.72 11.75 14.49
C SER A 323 -14.57 11.57 16.02
N SER A 324 -15.73 11.47 16.72
CA SER A 324 -15.77 11.25 18.18
C SER A 324 -14.92 10.05 18.61
N MET A 325 -14.93 9.00 17.81
CA MET A 325 -14.14 7.77 18.02
C MET A 325 -12.64 8.05 18.19
N PHE A 326 -12.09 9.00 17.42
CA PHE A 326 -10.66 9.26 17.37
C PHE A 326 -10.21 10.53 18.12
N GLN A 327 -11.11 11.23 18.79
CA GLN A 327 -10.75 12.42 19.58
C GLN A 327 -9.70 12.14 20.65
N GLU A 328 -9.76 10.98 21.29
CA GLU A 328 -8.78 10.57 22.29
C GLU A 328 -7.38 10.35 21.72
N TYR A 329 -7.26 10.10 20.40
CA TYR A 329 -5.98 9.87 19.71
C TYR A 329 -5.39 11.14 19.09
N ASN A 330 -6.11 12.26 19.08
CA ASN A 330 -5.68 13.50 18.42
C ASN A 330 -4.35 14.06 18.94
N TYR A 331 -4.00 13.79 20.22
CA TYR A 331 -2.70 14.16 20.77
C TYR A 331 -1.51 13.46 20.09
N MET A 332 -1.78 12.37 19.38
CA MET A 332 -0.78 11.60 18.66
C MET A 332 -0.60 12.08 17.22
N PHE A 333 -1.52 12.92 16.73
CA PHE A 333 -1.39 13.53 15.43
C PHE A 333 -0.27 14.56 15.47
N ILE A 334 0.89 14.17 14.98
CA ILE A 334 1.99 15.09 14.73
C ILE A 334 1.91 15.49 13.27
N ASN A 335 1.57 16.74 13.03
CA ASN A 335 1.62 17.32 11.70
C ASN A 335 3.07 17.34 11.25
N SER A 336 3.48 16.30 10.51
CA SER A 336 4.83 16.19 9.98
C SER A 336 4.77 16.55 8.51
N ASP A 337 5.45 17.63 8.14
CA ASP A 337 5.53 18.06 6.76
C ASP A 337 6.24 17.03 5.87
N ILE A 338 5.71 16.88 4.68
CA ILE A 338 6.34 16.18 3.59
C ILE A 338 7.20 17.19 2.79
N ASN A 339 8.45 16.83 2.52
CA ASN A 339 9.31 17.63 1.65
C ASN A 339 8.97 17.40 0.16
N TYR A 340 7.69 17.56 -0.16
CA TYR A 340 7.14 17.42 -1.52
C TYR A 340 6.95 18.80 -2.14
N ARG A 341 7.56 19.01 -3.29
CA ARG A 341 7.36 20.20 -4.11
C ARG A 341 6.76 19.79 -5.46
N GLU A 342 5.68 20.45 -5.84
CA GLU A 342 4.98 20.26 -7.10
C GLU A 342 5.95 20.36 -8.29
N ALA A 343 6.85 21.36 -8.27
CA ALA A 343 7.84 21.56 -9.33
C ALA A 343 8.79 20.36 -9.49
N ASP A 344 9.19 19.70 -8.38
CA ASP A 344 10.02 18.50 -8.47
C ASP A 344 9.25 17.33 -9.06
N TYR A 345 7.98 17.16 -8.66
CA TYR A 345 7.12 16.14 -9.26
C TYR A 345 6.96 16.35 -10.76
N GLU A 346 6.63 17.58 -11.21
CA GLU A 346 6.45 17.89 -12.64
C GLU A 346 7.77 17.71 -13.43
N ARG A 347 8.90 18.03 -12.83
CA ARG A 347 10.21 17.80 -13.44
C ARG A 347 10.46 16.32 -13.74
N TYR A 348 10.11 15.43 -12.81
CA TYR A 348 10.37 13.99 -12.95
C TYR A 348 9.26 13.24 -13.70
N PHE A 349 8.00 13.67 -13.59
CA PHE A 349 6.82 12.90 -14.01
C PHE A 349 5.85 13.69 -14.89
N GLY A 350 6.10 14.98 -15.16
CA GLY A 350 5.21 15.86 -15.90
C GLY A 350 5.01 15.46 -17.35
N ASN A 351 6.00 14.78 -17.95
CA ASN A 351 5.96 14.33 -19.34
C ASN A 351 6.39 12.86 -19.43
N GLU A 352 5.55 11.98 -19.96
CA GLU A 352 5.82 10.56 -20.11
C GLU A 352 7.07 10.29 -20.96
N ASN A 353 7.35 11.12 -21.99
CA ASN A 353 8.53 11.00 -22.85
C ASN A 353 9.85 11.31 -22.12
N THR A 354 9.79 11.96 -20.96
CA THR A 354 10.99 12.30 -20.17
C THR A 354 11.30 11.29 -19.09
N ILE A 355 10.37 10.39 -18.76
CA ILE A 355 10.52 9.43 -17.66
C ILE A 355 11.73 8.52 -17.87
N GLU A 356 11.93 8.00 -19.07
CA GLU A 356 13.07 7.14 -19.39
C GLU A 356 14.40 7.91 -19.31
N ASN A 357 14.45 9.14 -19.81
CA ASN A 357 15.61 10.00 -19.69
C ASN A 357 15.91 10.34 -18.21
N ASN A 358 14.90 10.69 -17.44
CA ASN A 358 15.03 10.97 -16.01
C ASN A 358 15.50 9.74 -15.24
N PHE A 359 15.00 8.55 -15.60
CA PHE A 359 15.45 7.30 -15.00
C PHE A 359 16.92 7.01 -15.34
N ASN A 360 17.32 7.20 -16.58
CA ASN A 360 18.71 7.02 -17.00
C ASN A 360 19.64 8.04 -16.32
N GLN A 361 19.22 9.28 -16.16
CA GLN A 361 19.96 10.28 -15.38
C GLN A 361 20.11 9.83 -13.92
N PHE A 362 19.02 9.40 -13.29
CA PHE A 362 19.02 8.87 -11.92
C PHE A 362 19.95 7.66 -11.76
N LEU A 363 19.93 6.71 -12.72
CA LEU A 363 20.84 5.58 -12.71
C LEU A 363 22.32 6.01 -12.81
N ASN A 364 22.62 7.04 -13.62
CA ASN A 364 23.97 7.57 -13.72
C ASN A 364 24.42 8.27 -12.43
N GLU A 365 23.54 8.99 -11.76
CA GLU A 365 23.82 9.61 -10.45
C GLU A 365 24.15 8.54 -9.39
N ILE A 366 23.39 7.43 -9.36
CA ILE A 366 23.68 6.28 -8.47
C ILE A 366 25.03 5.67 -8.79
N LYS A 367 25.32 5.43 -10.09
CA LYS A 367 26.63 4.87 -10.53
C LYS A 367 27.79 5.76 -10.12
N GLN A 368 27.63 7.08 -10.22
CA GLN A 368 28.67 8.04 -9.80
C GLN A 368 28.90 7.99 -8.28
N LYS A 369 27.85 7.86 -7.48
CA LYS A 369 27.97 7.66 -6.02
C LYS A 369 28.76 6.40 -5.69
N ILE A 370 28.48 5.28 -6.37
CA ILE A 370 29.19 4.01 -6.18
C ILE A 370 30.65 4.14 -6.56
N ASN A 371 30.96 4.77 -7.70
CA ASN A 371 32.33 5.00 -8.15
C ASN A 371 33.08 5.95 -7.19
N GLY A 372 32.42 6.96 -6.63
CA GLY A 372 32.98 7.83 -5.62
C GLY A 372 33.36 7.11 -4.32
N LEU A 373 32.56 6.15 -3.88
CA LEU A 373 32.84 5.30 -2.71
C LEU A 373 34.03 4.35 -2.94
N THR A 374 34.20 3.84 -4.15
CA THR A 374 35.36 3.00 -4.53
C THR A 374 36.64 3.80 -4.59
N LEU A 375 36.61 5.06 -4.98
CA LEU A 375 37.78 5.94 -4.96
C LEU A 375 38.28 6.28 -3.54
N PHE A 376 37.39 6.36 -2.56
CA PHE A 376 37.76 6.59 -1.16
C PHE A 376 38.33 5.32 -0.46
N ASN A 377 38.08 4.13 -0.99
CA ASN A 377 38.53 2.86 -0.39
C ASN A 377 39.85 2.33 -0.94
N ASN A 378 40.42 2.93 -1.98
CA ASN A 378 41.72 2.53 -2.56
C ASN A 378 42.91 3.31 -1.99
N ASN A 379 42.70 4.22 -1.03
CA ASN A 379 43.74 5.05 -0.43
C ASN A 379 43.91 4.78 1.09
N ASN A 380 43.55 3.57 1.58
CA ASN A 380 43.95 3.09 2.93
C ASN A 380 44.41 1.65 2.89
#